data_160544aec4520990397323472ef710ae
#
_entry.id   160544aec4520990397323472ef710ae
#
_cell.length_a   1.000
_cell.length_b   1.000
_cell.length_c   1.000
_cell.angle_alpha   90.00
_cell.angle_beta   90.00
_cell.angle_gamma   90.00
#
_symmetry.space_group_name_H-M   'P 1'
#
loop_
_entity.id
_entity.type
_entity.pdbx_description
1 polymer ?
#
loop_
_entity_poly.entity_id
_entity_poly.type
_entity_poly.pdbx_seq_one_letter_code
_entity_poly.pdbx_strand_id
1 'polypeptide(L)'
;MKLEVLISCMRQDDLSIIRRSNVLTDVLVINQGDGEDTIEDTVGNHCFRMISTVERGLSKSLNMALRNATGDICLICDDDEILFDDYEERILKVYKEHQDADIIAFQIDDAGKGYPRHERKLNYLSSLKIASWQISFRRESVLNAKIRFDETLGSGVSKAGGEEVMFLYDCLKQ
;
A
#
# COMPACT_ATOMS: atom_id res chain seq x y z
N MET A 1 -9.84 1.01 14.68
CA MET A 1 -8.87 1.18 13.58
C MET A 1 -9.54 0.63 12.34
N LYS A 2 -9.46 1.38 11.26
CA LYS A 2 -10.02 1.08 9.95
C LYS A 2 -8.88 0.79 8.99
N LEU A 3 -8.92 -0.35 8.31
CA LEU A 3 -7.94 -0.73 7.29
C LEU A 3 -8.43 -0.24 5.93
N GLU A 4 -7.54 0.37 5.15
CA GLU A 4 -7.77 0.73 3.76
C GLU A 4 -6.65 0.17 2.88
N VAL A 5 -7.02 -0.55 1.84
CA VAL A 5 -6.07 -1.10 0.85
C VAL A 5 -5.81 -0.03 -0.21
N LEU A 6 -4.55 0.19 -0.54
CA LEU A 6 -4.12 1.16 -1.55
C LEU A 6 -3.58 0.39 -2.76
N ILE A 7 -4.27 0.47 -3.90
CA ILE A 7 -3.88 -0.22 -5.14
C ILE A 7 -3.42 0.81 -6.18
N SER A 8 -2.25 0.57 -6.75
CA SER A 8 -1.79 1.29 -7.95
C SER A 8 -1.93 0.41 -9.17
N CYS A 9 -2.66 0.88 -10.18
CA CYS A 9 -2.90 0.11 -11.40
C CYS A 9 -2.92 1.00 -12.64
N MET A 10 -3.08 0.39 -13.79
CA MET A 10 -3.17 1.09 -15.07
C MET A 10 -4.40 0.62 -15.86
N ARG A 11 -5.09 1.58 -16.51
CA ARG A 11 -6.11 1.32 -17.54
C ARG A 11 -7.21 0.37 -17.08
N GLN A 12 -7.71 0.57 -15.87
CA GLN A 12 -8.93 -0.10 -15.41
C GLN A 12 -10.14 0.73 -15.83
N ASP A 13 -11.17 0.07 -16.35
CA ASP A 13 -12.42 0.72 -16.78
C ASP A 13 -13.44 0.77 -15.64
N ASP A 14 -13.29 -0.08 -14.63
CA ASP A 14 -14.22 -0.22 -13.51
C ASP A 14 -13.54 -0.73 -12.22
N LEU A 15 -14.33 -0.92 -11.17
CA LEU A 15 -13.89 -1.43 -9.87
C LEU A 15 -13.67 -2.96 -9.82
N SER A 16 -13.65 -3.67 -10.95
CA SER A 16 -13.50 -5.14 -10.96
C SER A 16 -12.16 -5.63 -10.38
N ILE A 17 -11.13 -4.78 -10.41
CA ILE A 17 -9.83 -5.06 -9.77
C ILE A 17 -9.99 -5.38 -8.28
N ILE A 18 -10.88 -4.70 -7.57
CA ILE A 18 -11.14 -4.90 -6.14
C ILE A 18 -11.56 -6.35 -5.87
N ARG A 19 -12.45 -6.88 -6.72
CA ARG A 19 -12.90 -8.27 -6.62
C ARG A 19 -11.80 -9.26 -7.01
N ARG A 20 -11.00 -8.96 -8.03
CA ARG A 20 -9.88 -9.82 -8.46
C ARG A 20 -8.82 -9.93 -7.39
N SER A 21 -8.53 -8.86 -6.68
CA SER A 21 -7.57 -8.84 -5.57
C SER A 21 -8.16 -9.29 -4.22
N ASN A 22 -9.43 -9.76 -4.21
CA ASN A 22 -10.15 -10.18 -3.00
C ASN A 22 -10.13 -9.13 -1.87
N VAL A 23 -10.33 -7.86 -2.23
CA VAL A 23 -10.38 -6.79 -1.21
C VAL A 23 -11.75 -6.78 -0.56
N LEU A 24 -11.77 -6.93 0.76
CA LEU A 24 -12.98 -7.02 1.60
C LEU A 24 -13.11 -5.87 2.60
N THR A 25 -12.24 -4.86 2.50
CA THR A 25 -12.22 -3.66 3.35
C THR A 25 -12.39 -2.42 2.50
N ASP A 26 -12.26 -1.25 3.11
CA ASP A 26 -12.11 -0.03 2.33
C ASP A 26 -10.94 -0.12 1.37
N VAL A 27 -11.08 0.50 0.21
CA VAL A 27 -10.04 0.50 -0.81
C VAL A 27 -9.99 1.82 -1.57
N LEU A 28 -8.78 2.25 -1.86
CA LEU A 28 -8.49 3.34 -2.78
C LEU A 28 -7.62 2.82 -3.91
N VAL A 29 -8.16 2.86 -5.11
CA VAL A 29 -7.45 2.51 -6.35
C VAL A 29 -6.99 3.78 -7.03
N ILE A 30 -5.71 3.90 -7.35
CA ILE A 30 -5.18 4.93 -8.24
C ILE A 30 -4.94 4.31 -9.61
N ASN A 31 -5.78 4.70 -10.55
CA ASN A 31 -5.80 4.16 -11.91
C ASN A 31 -5.13 5.13 -12.87
N GLN A 32 -3.95 4.78 -13.35
CA GLN A 32 -3.20 5.58 -14.32
C GLN A 32 -3.73 5.31 -15.73
N GLY A 33 -4.59 6.20 -16.22
CA GLY A 33 -5.31 6.10 -17.50
C GLY A 33 -5.13 7.32 -18.40
N ASP A 34 -5.96 7.45 -19.42
CA ASP A 34 -5.89 8.53 -20.39
C ASP A 34 -6.88 9.68 -20.07
N GLY A 35 -7.52 9.66 -18.91
CA GLY A 35 -8.45 10.65 -18.40
C GLY A 35 -8.38 10.80 -16.89
N GLU A 36 -9.08 11.82 -16.39
CA GLU A 36 -9.27 12.05 -14.97
C GLU A 36 -10.73 11.80 -14.62
N ASP A 37 -10.97 10.94 -13.65
CA ASP A 37 -12.31 10.58 -13.18
C ASP A 37 -12.23 10.06 -11.74
N THR A 38 -13.37 10.05 -11.06
CA THR A 38 -13.49 9.43 -9.73
C THR A 38 -14.75 8.58 -9.68
N ILE A 39 -14.56 7.31 -9.37
CA ILE A 39 -15.66 6.37 -9.13
C ILE A 39 -15.67 6.04 -7.63
N GLU A 40 -16.85 6.08 -7.05
CA GLU A 40 -17.08 5.68 -5.66
C GLU A 40 -18.29 4.77 -5.58
N ASP A 41 -18.14 3.68 -4.83
CA ASP A 41 -19.22 2.73 -4.55
C ASP A 41 -19.15 2.29 -3.08
N THR A 42 -20.28 1.86 -2.53
CA THR A 42 -20.37 1.36 -1.16
C THR A 42 -20.88 -0.07 -1.16
N VAL A 43 -20.08 -0.99 -0.64
CA VAL A 43 -20.43 -2.40 -0.52
C VAL A 43 -20.47 -2.78 0.98
N GLY A 44 -21.65 -3.00 1.50
CA GLY A 44 -21.85 -3.19 2.94
C GLY A 44 -21.48 -1.93 3.72
N ASN A 45 -20.45 -2.02 4.56
CA ASN A 45 -19.92 -0.90 5.35
C ASN A 45 -18.60 -0.35 4.79
N HIS A 46 -18.17 -0.83 3.61
CA HIS A 46 -16.89 -0.48 3.03
C HIS A 46 -17.04 0.47 1.84
N CYS A 47 -16.15 1.45 1.78
CA CYS A 47 -16.06 2.43 0.72
C CYS A 47 -15.03 1.98 -0.32
N PHE A 48 -15.46 1.84 -1.58
CA PHE A 48 -14.62 1.49 -2.71
C PHE A 48 -14.46 2.72 -3.61
N ARG A 49 -13.23 3.21 -3.73
CA ARG A 49 -12.92 4.41 -4.49
C ARG A 49 -11.87 4.14 -5.55
N MET A 50 -12.06 4.70 -6.74
CA MET A 50 -11.03 4.74 -7.78
C MET A 50 -10.86 6.15 -8.28
N ILE A 51 -9.64 6.65 -8.24
CA ILE A 51 -9.23 7.92 -8.82
C ILE A 51 -8.41 7.61 -10.07
N SER A 52 -8.95 7.96 -11.23
CA SER A 52 -8.25 7.88 -12.50
C SER A 52 -7.45 9.16 -12.72
N THR A 53 -6.23 9.03 -13.26
CA THR A 53 -5.32 10.15 -13.49
C THR A 53 -4.47 9.93 -14.75
N VAL A 54 -4.13 11.05 -15.42
CA VAL A 54 -3.18 11.04 -16.53
C VAL A 54 -1.72 11.03 -16.08
N GLU A 55 -1.45 11.25 -14.79
CA GLU A 55 -0.10 11.14 -14.24
C GLU A 55 0.43 9.72 -14.37
N ARG A 56 1.73 9.59 -14.59
CA ARG A 56 2.40 8.30 -14.75
C ARG A 56 3.55 8.17 -13.76
N GLY A 57 3.72 6.95 -13.26
CA GLY A 57 4.78 6.56 -12.33
C GLY A 57 4.24 6.01 -11.03
N LEU A 58 4.81 4.89 -10.56
CA LEU A 58 4.37 4.18 -9.36
C LEU A 58 4.46 5.09 -8.12
N SER A 59 5.56 5.78 -7.91
CA SER A 59 5.75 6.69 -6.76
C SER A 59 4.72 7.83 -6.73
N LYS A 60 4.35 8.38 -7.89
CA LYS A 60 3.28 9.40 -7.98
C LYS A 60 1.93 8.83 -7.60
N SER A 61 1.62 7.63 -8.10
CA SER A 61 0.41 6.90 -7.75
C SER A 61 0.33 6.62 -6.25
N LEU A 62 1.39 6.09 -5.65
CA LEU A 62 1.46 5.84 -4.21
C LEU A 62 1.33 7.13 -3.38
N ASN A 63 1.96 8.22 -3.80
CA ASN A 63 1.80 9.53 -3.16
C ASN A 63 0.38 10.07 -3.30
N MET A 64 -0.28 9.86 -4.44
CA MET A 64 -1.68 10.22 -4.62
C MET A 64 -2.58 9.38 -3.70
N ALA A 65 -2.34 8.07 -3.60
CA ALA A 65 -3.04 7.20 -2.68
C ALA A 65 -2.87 7.66 -1.23
N LEU A 66 -1.64 7.93 -0.79
CA LEU A 66 -1.34 8.41 0.56
C LEU A 66 -2.08 9.71 0.92
N ARG A 67 -2.15 10.68 -0.01
CA ARG A 67 -2.87 11.95 0.19
C ARG A 67 -4.39 11.78 0.28
N ASN A 68 -4.95 10.81 -0.44
CA ASN A 68 -6.40 10.61 -0.55
C ASN A 68 -6.92 9.46 0.34
N ALA A 69 -6.05 8.69 0.97
CA ALA A 69 -6.43 7.64 1.91
C ALA A 69 -7.19 8.20 3.11
N THR A 70 -8.10 7.41 3.65
CA THR A 70 -8.94 7.75 4.82
C THR A 70 -8.84 6.73 5.95
N GLY A 71 -8.23 5.56 5.69
CA GLY A 71 -8.02 4.53 6.71
C GLY A 71 -7.04 4.95 7.80
N ASP A 72 -7.18 4.38 8.98
CA ASP A 72 -6.20 4.56 10.07
C ASP A 72 -4.90 3.82 9.74
N ILE A 73 -5.07 2.60 9.19
CA ILE A 73 -3.99 1.74 8.68
C ILE A 73 -4.16 1.62 7.18
N CYS A 74 -3.09 1.82 6.44
CA CYS A 74 -3.03 1.61 5.00
C CYS A 74 -2.17 0.40 4.67
N LEU A 75 -2.62 -0.43 3.72
CA LEU A 75 -1.87 -1.54 3.14
C LEU A 75 -1.62 -1.26 1.67
N ILE A 76 -0.37 -1.25 1.23
CA ILE A 76 -0.05 -1.19 -0.20
C ILE A 76 -0.27 -2.58 -0.81
N CYS A 77 -0.92 -2.61 -1.97
CA CYS A 77 -1.22 -3.84 -2.70
C CYS A 77 -0.96 -3.60 -4.20
N ASP A 78 -0.24 -4.50 -4.84
CA ASP A 78 -0.05 -4.46 -6.29
C ASP A 78 -1.31 -5.01 -7.00
N ASP A 79 -1.49 -4.69 -8.28
CA ASP A 79 -2.71 -5.01 -9.03
C ASP A 79 -2.82 -6.48 -9.47
N ASP A 80 -1.80 -7.27 -9.20
CA ASP A 80 -1.72 -8.72 -9.43
C ASP A 80 -1.69 -9.56 -8.13
N GLU A 81 -1.83 -8.92 -6.97
CA GLU A 81 -1.89 -9.60 -5.67
C GLU A 81 -3.33 -10.00 -5.30
N ILE A 82 -3.46 -11.12 -4.57
CA ILE A 82 -4.72 -11.61 -4.03
C ILE A 82 -4.61 -11.71 -2.52
N LEU A 83 -5.47 -10.99 -1.81
CA LEU A 83 -5.51 -10.98 -0.36
C LEU A 83 -6.24 -12.21 0.19
N PHE A 84 -5.82 -12.71 1.35
CA PHE A 84 -6.53 -13.77 2.07
C PHE A 84 -7.86 -13.25 2.65
N ASP A 85 -8.84 -14.11 2.85
CA ASP A 85 -10.15 -13.72 3.40
C ASP A 85 -10.05 -13.09 4.81
N ASP A 86 -9.04 -13.44 5.58
CA ASP A 86 -8.82 -12.99 6.96
C ASP A 86 -7.70 -11.92 7.10
N TYR A 87 -7.27 -11.31 5.98
CA TYR A 87 -6.17 -10.35 6.00
C TYR A 87 -6.43 -9.14 6.91
N GLU A 88 -7.66 -8.64 6.96
CA GLU A 88 -8.01 -7.51 7.82
C GLU A 88 -7.81 -7.84 9.29
N GLU A 89 -8.37 -8.97 9.73
CA GLU A 89 -8.25 -9.41 11.12
C GLU A 89 -6.78 -9.58 11.52
N ARG A 90 -5.99 -10.23 10.68
CA ARG A 90 -4.55 -10.44 10.90
C ARG A 90 -3.80 -9.12 11.04
N ILE A 91 -3.99 -8.20 10.09
CA ILE A 91 -3.30 -6.91 10.08
C ILE A 91 -3.68 -6.09 11.31
N LEU A 92 -4.98 -5.92 11.56
CA LEU A 92 -5.45 -5.11 12.67
C LEU A 92 -5.07 -5.71 14.04
N LYS A 93 -4.99 -7.03 14.14
CA LYS A 93 -4.49 -7.71 15.36
C LYS A 93 -3.05 -7.34 15.64
N VAL A 94 -2.16 -7.43 14.64
CA VAL A 94 -0.73 -7.10 14.80
C VAL A 94 -0.56 -5.63 15.20
N TYR A 95 -1.32 -4.70 14.62
CA TYR A 95 -1.29 -3.28 15.03
C TYR A 95 -1.84 -3.01 16.43
N LYS A 96 -2.72 -3.87 16.97
CA LYS A 96 -3.17 -3.80 18.36
C LYS A 96 -2.11 -4.32 19.33
N GLU A 97 -1.36 -5.34 18.92
CA GLU A 97 -0.27 -5.95 19.71
C GLU A 97 0.99 -5.06 19.72
N HIS A 98 1.27 -4.36 18.60
CA HIS A 98 2.41 -3.46 18.40
C HIS A 98 1.97 -2.01 18.24
N GLN A 99 1.50 -1.41 19.34
CA GLN A 99 0.94 -0.04 19.31
C GLN A 99 1.99 1.04 19.02
N ASP A 100 3.25 0.73 19.26
CA ASP A 100 4.41 1.58 18.99
C ASP A 100 4.96 1.45 17.55
N ALA A 101 4.44 0.51 16.76
CA ALA A 101 4.86 0.32 15.38
C ALA A 101 4.05 1.22 14.43
N ASP A 102 4.73 2.11 13.73
CA ASP A 102 4.13 2.93 12.68
C ASP A 102 4.12 2.24 11.31
N ILE A 103 5.09 1.36 11.07
CA ILE A 103 5.24 0.58 9.83
C ILE A 103 5.37 -0.90 10.18
N ILE A 104 4.58 -1.74 9.51
CA ILE A 104 4.70 -3.19 9.61
C ILE A 104 4.78 -3.77 8.19
N ALA A 105 5.81 -4.60 7.96
CA ALA A 105 5.96 -5.34 6.70
C ALA A 105 5.46 -6.77 6.88
N PHE A 106 4.43 -7.14 6.15
CA PHE A 106 3.87 -8.49 6.16
C PHE A 106 4.57 -9.38 5.14
N GLN A 107 4.48 -10.68 5.35
CA GLN A 107 4.99 -11.69 4.42
C GLN A 107 3.83 -12.20 3.56
N ILE A 108 4.14 -12.53 2.32
CA ILE A 108 3.20 -13.30 1.48
C ILE A 108 3.37 -14.80 1.74
N ASP A 109 2.34 -15.57 1.40
CA ASP A 109 2.43 -17.02 1.42
C ASP A 109 3.12 -17.53 0.16
N ASP A 110 4.45 -17.47 0.19
CA ASP A 110 5.31 -18.00 -0.86
C ASP A 110 6.39 -18.90 -0.26
N ALA A 111 6.21 -20.20 -0.42
CA ALA A 111 7.13 -21.21 0.09
C ALA A 111 8.56 -21.11 -0.50
N GLY A 112 8.73 -20.42 -1.62
CA GLY A 112 10.03 -20.19 -2.27
C GLY A 112 10.84 -19.07 -1.65
N LYS A 113 10.19 -18.16 -0.90
CA LYS A 113 10.86 -17.03 -0.26
C LYS A 113 11.32 -17.40 1.15
N GLY A 114 12.59 -17.25 1.42
CA GLY A 114 13.20 -17.50 2.73
C GLY A 114 12.92 -16.37 3.72
N TYR A 115 11.65 -16.16 4.07
CA TYR A 115 11.28 -15.16 5.06
C TYR A 115 11.78 -15.50 6.48
N PRO A 116 12.02 -14.49 7.33
CA PRO A 116 12.31 -14.70 8.74
C PRO A 116 11.18 -15.48 9.43
N ARG A 117 11.55 -16.45 10.26
CA ARG A 117 10.57 -17.25 11.04
C ARG A 117 9.98 -16.53 12.24
N HIS A 118 10.60 -15.42 12.65
CA HIS A 118 10.21 -14.64 13.82
C HIS A 118 10.13 -13.15 13.47
N GLU A 119 9.27 -12.47 14.15
CA GLU A 119 9.17 -11.01 14.10
C GLU A 119 10.51 -10.37 14.48
N ARG A 120 10.80 -9.26 13.82
CA ARG A 120 12.01 -8.48 14.06
C ARG A 120 11.78 -7.01 13.71
N LYS A 121 12.48 -6.14 14.39
CA LYS A 121 12.53 -4.74 14.00
C LYS A 121 13.22 -4.59 12.64
N LEU A 122 12.64 -3.76 11.79
CA LEU A 122 13.27 -3.36 10.54
C LEU A 122 14.49 -2.46 10.82
N ASN A 123 15.47 -2.57 9.97
CA ASN A 123 16.64 -1.70 9.90
C ASN A 123 17.00 -1.46 8.43
N TYR A 124 17.96 -0.58 8.15
CA TYR A 124 18.35 -0.24 6.78
C TYR A 124 18.70 -1.44 5.91
N LEU A 125 19.40 -2.46 6.45
CA LEU A 125 19.75 -3.67 5.70
C LEU A 125 18.56 -4.58 5.43
N SER A 126 17.67 -4.74 6.42
CA SER A 126 16.48 -5.58 6.24
C SER A 126 15.45 -4.94 5.32
N SER A 127 15.36 -3.61 5.29
CA SER A 127 14.45 -2.88 4.40
C SER A 127 14.76 -3.07 2.92
N LEU A 128 16.02 -3.36 2.56
CA LEU A 128 16.41 -3.72 1.17
C LEU A 128 15.71 -4.95 0.60
N LYS A 129 15.05 -5.74 1.44
CA LYS A 129 14.36 -6.99 1.07
C LYS A 129 12.84 -6.89 1.13
N ILE A 130 12.33 -5.71 1.42
CA ILE A 130 10.89 -5.46 1.53
C ILE A 130 10.42 -4.89 0.20
N ALA A 131 9.39 -5.48 -0.36
CA ALA A 131 8.69 -4.96 -1.52
C ALA A 131 7.52 -4.06 -1.11
N SER A 132 7.04 -3.21 -2.02
CA SER A 132 5.94 -2.26 -1.79
C SER A 132 4.70 -2.93 -1.20
N TRP A 133 4.26 -4.01 -1.81
CA TRP A 133 3.06 -4.78 -1.41
C TRP A 133 3.16 -5.48 -0.04
N GLN A 134 4.33 -5.49 0.59
CA GLN A 134 4.48 -5.98 1.97
C GLN A 134 4.19 -4.89 3.01
N ILE A 135 4.18 -3.62 2.58
CA ILE A 135 4.19 -2.46 3.49
C ILE A 135 2.77 -2.11 3.91
N SER A 136 2.57 -2.08 5.22
CA SER A 136 1.46 -1.36 5.83
C SER A 136 1.97 -0.29 6.78
N PHE A 137 1.16 0.72 7.03
CA PHE A 137 1.57 1.85 7.87
C PHE A 137 0.38 2.55 8.54
N ARG A 138 0.66 3.20 9.68
CA ARG A 138 -0.25 4.19 10.26
C ARG A 138 -0.24 5.44 9.41
N ARG A 139 -1.36 5.73 8.76
CA ARG A 139 -1.46 6.87 7.84
C ARG A 139 -1.09 8.18 8.49
N GLU A 140 -1.59 8.44 9.70
CA GLU A 140 -1.34 9.69 10.41
C GLU A 140 0.13 9.90 10.73
N SER A 141 0.84 8.84 11.16
CA SER A 141 2.28 8.91 11.45
C SER A 141 3.08 9.30 10.22
N VAL A 142 2.81 8.67 9.07
CA VAL A 142 3.50 8.98 7.80
C VAL A 142 3.22 10.41 7.33
N LEU A 143 1.95 10.86 7.42
CA LEU A 143 1.57 12.22 7.02
C LEU A 143 2.18 13.29 7.94
N ASN A 144 2.17 13.08 9.26
CA ASN A 144 2.74 14.01 10.24
C ASN A 144 4.26 14.14 10.07
N ALA A 145 4.94 13.04 9.77
CA ALA A 145 6.36 13.02 9.46
C ALA A 145 6.68 13.59 8.05
N LYS A 146 5.66 13.90 7.23
CA LYS A 146 5.79 14.38 5.85
C LYS A 146 6.58 13.45 4.94
N ILE A 147 6.54 12.15 5.23
CA ILE A 147 7.21 11.12 4.43
C ILE A 147 6.37 10.84 3.18
N ARG A 148 7.07 10.63 2.06
CA ARG A 148 6.47 10.32 0.77
C ARG A 148 7.44 9.51 -0.09
N PHE A 149 6.92 8.87 -1.11
CA PHE A 149 7.73 8.17 -2.10
C PHE A 149 8.48 9.17 -2.99
N ASP A 150 9.73 8.84 -3.34
CA ASP A 150 10.54 9.66 -4.24
C ASP A 150 10.03 9.49 -5.69
N GLU A 151 9.45 10.54 -6.24
CA GLU A 151 8.84 10.53 -7.58
C GLU A 151 9.85 10.46 -8.72
N THR A 152 11.15 10.50 -8.43
CA THR A 152 12.21 10.26 -9.40
C THR A 152 12.56 8.78 -9.56
N LEU A 153 12.02 7.92 -8.67
CA LEU A 153 12.21 6.47 -8.65
C LEU A 153 10.91 5.74 -9.01
N GLY A 154 11.05 4.45 -9.28
CA GLY A 154 9.91 3.55 -9.48
C GLY A 154 9.53 3.32 -10.93
N SER A 155 8.71 2.30 -11.13
CA SER A 155 8.21 1.88 -12.43
C SER A 155 7.47 3.02 -13.15
N GLY A 156 7.72 3.16 -14.44
CA GLY A 156 7.09 4.19 -15.29
C GLY A 156 7.79 5.56 -15.29
N VAL A 157 8.81 5.77 -14.45
CA VAL A 157 9.59 7.03 -14.40
C VAL A 157 11.06 6.76 -14.70
N SER A 158 11.66 5.78 -14.05
CA SER A 158 13.07 5.42 -14.24
C SER A 158 13.24 3.90 -14.38
N LYS A 159 14.43 3.49 -14.83
CA LYS A 159 14.82 2.06 -14.80
C LYS A 159 15.28 1.61 -13.40
N ALA A 160 15.46 2.55 -12.48
CA ALA A 160 15.82 2.29 -11.10
C ALA A 160 14.54 2.13 -10.27
N GLY A 161 14.37 0.98 -9.63
CA GLY A 161 13.42 0.75 -8.55
C GLY A 161 14.00 1.26 -7.23
N GLY A 162 13.34 0.93 -6.12
CA GLY A 162 13.81 1.23 -4.77
C GLY A 162 13.06 2.37 -4.11
N GLU A 163 11.96 2.79 -4.68
CA GLU A 163 11.03 3.77 -4.10
C GLU A 163 10.55 3.33 -2.71
N GLU A 164 10.25 2.05 -2.55
CA GLU A 164 9.86 1.46 -1.26
C GLU A 164 11.01 1.45 -0.25
N VAL A 165 12.22 1.22 -0.71
CA VAL A 165 13.43 1.25 0.15
C VAL A 165 13.68 2.65 0.66
N MET A 166 13.59 3.66 -0.21
CA MET A 166 13.77 5.06 0.18
C MET A 166 12.67 5.51 1.14
N PHE A 167 11.42 5.13 0.87
CA PHE A 167 10.30 5.38 1.78
C PHE A 167 10.56 4.79 3.17
N LEU A 168 10.96 3.50 3.24
CA LEU A 168 11.29 2.84 4.52
C LEU A 168 12.49 3.49 5.21
N TYR A 169 13.51 3.94 4.46
CA TYR A 169 14.65 4.64 5.01
C TYR A 169 14.27 5.97 5.65
N ASP A 170 13.34 6.71 5.03
CA ASP A 170 12.85 7.95 5.60
C ASP A 170 12.00 7.70 6.85
N CYS A 171 11.23 6.61 6.89
CA CYS A 171 10.53 6.18 8.10
C CYS A 171 11.50 5.81 9.25
N LEU A 172 12.61 5.13 8.94
CA LEU A 172 13.60 4.71 9.94
C LEU A 172 14.44 5.87 10.52
N LYS A 173 14.38 7.06 9.94
CA LYS A 173 15.07 8.27 10.43
C LYS A 173 14.26 9.02 11.51
N GLN A 174 12.96 8.71 11.65
CA GLN A 174 12.08 9.36 12.63
C GLN A 174 12.19 8.66 13.99
#